data_fcb1758c68808a3ba137ac2748e48a37
#
_entry.id   fcb1758c68808a3ba137ac2748e48a37
#
_cell.length_a   1.000
_cell.length_b   1.000
_cell.length_c   1.000
_cell.angle_alpha   90.00
_cell.angle_beta   90.00
_cell.angle_gamma   90.00
#
_symmetry.space_group_name_H-M   'P 1'
#
loop_
_entity.id
_entity.type
_entity.pdbx_description
1 polymer ?
#
loop_
_entity_poly.entity_id
_entity_poly.type
_entity_poly.pdbx_seq_one_letter_code
_entity_poly.pdbx_strand_id
1 'polypeptide(L)'
;MKLRLYERADAPEVLRLWNTAGAAAGYAPLDAGKLDELLLAHPAFCGESTFVLEEKGALRGFAAGCTGDTLAQGAVRGYVSCVLLDETCDTAENTALLLGAVEDSFRAKGKSVAAVTFFNPLRLPWIIPGTDGHRHNNMPGIAKDIPLYERMLALGYREAATEMAMYLDLAAFAYPAAMEERAAKMAAQGYTVDWYKEGVHRGVDEMVASLGNSMWDAEIPAAAHGGMRLLVGLS
;
A
#
# COMPACT_ATOMS: atom_id res chain seq x y z
N MET A 1 -11.73 -12.93 24.10
CA MET A 1 -11.59 -11.76 23.23
C MET A 1 -12.92 -11.23 22.78
N LYS A 2 -13.06 -9.91 22.66
CA LYS A 2 -14.26 -9.24 22.16
C LYS A 2 -13.90 -8.54 20.83
N LEU A 3 -14.61 -8.90 19.76
CA LEU A 3 -14.55 -8.23 18.48
C LEU A 3 -15.54 -7.06 18.48
N ARG A 4 -15.11 -5.87 18.04
CA ARG A 4 -15.96 -4.70 17.86
C ARG A 4 -15.44 -3.77 16.78
N LEU A 5 -16.27 -2.85 16.35
CA LEU A 5 -15.84 -1.75 15.49
C LEU A 5 -14.77 -0.89 16.19
N TYR A 6 -13.86 -0.36 15.38
CA TYR A 6 -12.90 0.66 15.80
C TYR A 6 -13.64 1.94 16.21
N GLU A 7 -13.18 2.55 17.27
CA GLU A 7 -13.61 3.88 17.73
C GLU A 7 -12.41 4.84 17.73
N ARG A 8 -12.65 6.13 17.54
CA ARG A 8 -11.57 7.12 17.52
C ARG A 8 -10.73 7.13 18.80
N ALA A 9 -11.33 6.79 19.92
CA ALA A 9 -10.64 6.66 21.21
C ALA A 9 -9.57 5.55 21.23
N ASP A 10 -9.64 4.58 20.30
CA ASP A 10 -8.68 3.48 20.19
C ASP A 10 -7.35 3.90 19.56
N ALA A 11 -7.26 5.07 18.95
CA ALA A 11 -6.10 5.50 18.17
C ALA A 11 -4.75 5.36 18.91
N PRO A 12 -4.61 5.66 20.22
CA PRO A 12 -3.35 5.45 20.94
C PRO A 12 -2.94 3.97 21.01
N GLU A 13 -3.91 3.06 21.22
CA GLU A 13 -3.64 1.62 21.27
C GLU A 13 -3.38 1.05 19.88
N VAL A 14 -4.04 1.56 18.83
CA VAL A 14 -3.73 1.22 17.43
C VAL A 14 -2.30 1.65 17.09
N LEU A 15 -1.85 2.83 17.53
CA LEU A 15 -0.46 3.26 17.35
C LEU A 15 0.52 2.33 18.06
N ARG A 16 0.20 1.89 19.26
CA ARG A 16 1.02 0.90 19.98
C ARG A 16 1.11 -0.41 19.19
N LEU A 17 -0.02 -0.96 18.76
CA LEU A 17 -0.06 -2.19 17.93
C LEU A 17 0.69 -2.01 16.61
N TRP A 18 0.57 -0.85 15.97
CA TRP A 18 1.32 -0.52 14.76
C TRP A 18 2.83 -0.62 14.99
N ASN A 19 3.32 0.02 16.05
CA ASN A 19 4.76 0.08 16.33
C ASN A 19 5.32 -1.19 16.99
N THR A 20 4.48 -2.16 17.31
CA THR A 20 4.88 -3.50 17.80
C THR A 20 4.59 -4.57 16.77
N ALA A 21 3.35 -5.01 16.66
CA ALA A 21 2.93 -6.05 15.73
C ALA A 21 3.10 -5.63 14.26
N GLY A 22 2.83 -4.38 13.92
CA GLY A 22 3.04 -3.86 12.57
C GLY A 22 4.52 -3.85 12.17
N ALA A 23 5.41 -3.49 13.09
CA ALA A 23 6.86 -3.56 12.85
C ALA A 23 7.32 -5.00 12.57
N ALA A 24 6.78 -5.99 13.29
CA ALA A 24 7.03 -7.40 13.04
C ALA A 24 6.50 -7.86 11.66
N ALA A 25 5.45 -7.23 11.16
CA ALA A 25 4.89 -7.45 9.82
C ALA A 25 5.60 -6.64 8.71
N GLY A 26 6.66 -5.89 9.05
CA GLY A 26 7.46 -5.12 8.11
C GLY A 26 7.00 -3.66 7.92
N TYR A 27 5.95 -3.19 8.59
CA TYR A 27 5.55 -1.78 8.51
C TYR A 27 6.58 -0.86 9.16
N ALA A 28 6.79 0.31 8.55
CA ALA A 28 7.62 1.35 9.14
C ALA A 28 6.93 1.96 10.37
N PRO A 29 7.67 2.27 11.45
CA PRO A 29 7.09 2.88 12.63
C PRO A 29 6.53 4.27 12.32
N LEU A 30 5.43 4.63 13.00
CA LEU A 30 4.73 5.89 12.87
C LEU A 30 4.67 6.62 14.22
N ASP A 31 4.53 7.93 14.17
CA ASP A 31 4.01 8.73 15.26
C ASP A 31 2.49 8.92 15.12
N ALA A 32 1.86 9.54 16.11
CA ALA A 32 0.42 9.73 16.13
C ALA A 32 -0.09 10.58 14.96
N GLY A 33 0.66 11.62 14.56
CA GLY A 33 0.29 12.49 13.44
C GLY A 33 0.34 11.74 12.11
N LYS A 34 1.38 10.93 11.91
CA LYS A 34 1.52 10.11 10.70
C LYS A 34 0.51 8.95 10.64
N LEU A 35 0.20 8.30 11.76
CA LEU A 35 -0.87 7.31 11.80
C LEU A 35 -2.21 7.93 11.42
N ASP A 36 -2.48 9.13 11.92
CA ASP A 36 -3.69 9.86 11.59
C ASP A 36 -3.74 10.23 10.10
N GLU A 37 -2.69 10.86 9.57
CA GLU A 37 -2.58 11.26 8.18
C GLU A 37 -2.72 10.09 7.19
N LEU A 38 -1.98 9.00 7.43
CA LEU A 38 -1.85 7.90 6.48
C LEU A 38 -2.97 6.86 6.60
N LEU A 39 -3.62 6.77 7.74
CA LEU A 39 -4.63 5.75 8.00
C LEU A 39 -5.94 6.37 8.54
N LEU A 40 -5.96 6.87 9.77
CA LEU A 40 -7.20 7.11 10.51
C LEU A 40 -8.01 8.34 10.04
N ALA A 41 -7.38 9.34 9.46
CA ALA A 41 -8.02 10.51 8.84
C ALA A 41 -7.91 10.50 7.31
N HIS A 42 -7.35 9.43 6.73
CA HIS A 42 -7.25 9.33 5.27
C HIS A 42 -8.65 9.24 4.63
N PRO A 43 -8.91 9.93 3.49
CA PRO A 43 -10.25 9.93 2.85
C PRO A 43 -10.78 8.54 2.48
N ALA A 44 -9.91 7.57 2.22
CA ALA A 44 -10.29 6.20 1.93
C ALA A 44 -10.50 5.33 3.19
N PHE A 45 -10.22 5.86 4.39
CA PHE A 45 -10.47 5.13 5.63
C PHE A 45 -11.96 4.89 5.84
N CYS A 46 -12.32 3.66 6.20
CA CYS A 46 -13.71 3.27 6.40
C CYS A 46 -13.89 2.66 7.80
N GLY A 47 -14.38 3.46 8.75
CA GLY A 47 -14.61 3.01 10.13
C GLY A 47 -15.57 1.82 10.23
N GLU A 48 -16.55 1.73 9.33
CA GLU A 48 -17.50 0.60 9.27
C GLU A 48 -16.87 -0.71 8.76
N SER A 49 -15.66 -0.64 8.20
CA SER A 49 -14.87 -1.80 7.76
C SER A 49 -13.58 -1.93 8.57
N THR A 50 -13.54 -1.31 9.75
CA THR A 50 -12.36 -1.32 10.63
C THR A 50 -12.74 -1.88 11.99
N PHE A 51 -12.01 -2.91 12.42
CA PHE A 51 -12.35 -3.71 13.61
C PHE A 51 -11.15 -3.84 14.55
N VAL A 52 -11.47 -4.03 15.82
CA VAL A 52 -10.49 -4.30 16.87
C VAL A 52 -10.87 -5.55 17.66
N LEU A 53 -9.85 -6.24 18.14
CA LEU A 53 -9.98 -7.29 19.16
C LEU A 53 -9.53 -6.73 20.50
N GLU A 54 -10.39 -6.81 21.48
CA GLU A 54 -10.17 -6.34 22.84
C GLU A 54 -10.16 -7.48 23.84
N GLU A 55 -9.21 -7.44 24.76
CA GLU A 55 -9.17 -8.33 25.92
C GLU A 55 -8.86 -7.54 27.18
N LYS A 56 -9.75 -7.60 28.17
CA LYS A 56 -9.60 -6.93 29.47
C LYS A 56 -9.29 -5.43 29.36
N GLY A 57 -9.89 -4.75 28.39
CA GLY A 57 -9.72 -3.32 28.14
C GLY A 57 -8.47 -2.93 27.35
N ALA A 58 -7.65 -3.89 26.92
CA ALA A 58 -6.50 -3.64 26.05
C ALA A 58 -6.78 -4.12 24.64
N LEU A 59 -6.36 -3.35 23.62
CA LEU A 59 -6.42 -3.78 22.22
C LEU A 59 -5.34 -4.82 21.96
N ARG A 60 -5.76 -5.94 21.40
CA ARG A 60 -4.92 -7.08 21.03
C ARG A 60 -4.86 -7.30 19.52
N GLY A 61 -5.79 -6.73 18.78
CA GLY A 61 -5.81 -6.84 17.33
C GLY A 61 -6.48 -5.65 16.68
N PHE A 62 -6.11 -5.39 15.45
CA PHE A 62 -6.66 -4.35 14.60
C PHE A 62 -6.66 -4.80 13.16
N ALA A 63 -7.75 -4.60 12.45
CA ALA A 63 -7.82 -4.78 11.00
C ALA A 63 -8.60 -3.63 10.37
N ALA A 64 -8.05 -3.07 9.30
CA ALA A 64 -8.69 -2.01 8.54
C ALA A 64 -8.96 -2.46 7.12
N GLY A 65 -10.19 -2.21 6.67
CA GLY A 65 -10.61 -2.36 5.29
C GLY A 65 -11.11 -1.05 4.70
N CYS A 66 -11.06 -0.91 3.39
CA CYS A 66 -11.65 0.22 2.69
C CYS A 66 -12.45 -0.22 1.47
N THR A 67 -13.48 0.54 1.14
CA THR A 67 -14.35 0.36 -0.02
C THR A 67 -14.66 1.71 -0.63
N GLY A 68 -14.88 1.75 -1.95
CA GLY A 68 -15.31 2.96 -2.65
C GLY A 68 -15.44 2.67 -4.13
N ASP A 69 -16.51 3.12 -4.76
CA ASP A 69 -16.78 2.83 -6.18
C ASP A 69 -15.80 3.56 -7.12
N THR A 70 -15.16 4.62 -6.62
CA THR A 70 -14.09 5.36 -7.34
C THR A 70 -12.72 4.70 -7.23
N LEU A 71 -12.57 3.70 -6.36
CA LEU A 71 -11.32 2.93 -6.25
C LEU A 71 -11.16 1.97 -7.43
N ALA A 72 -9.92 1.58 -7.73
CA ALA A 72 -9.64 0.60 -8.78
C ALA A 72 -10.47 -0.69 -8.54
N GLN A 73 -11.29 -1.07 -9.50
CA GLN A 73 -12.25 -2.18 -9.37
C GLN A 73 -13.20 -2.07 -8.15
N GLY A 74 -13.40 -0.86 -7.65
CA GLY A 74 -14.17 -0.58 -6.43
C GLY A 74 -15.63 -1.04 -6.48
N ALA A 75 -16.22 -1.17 -7.66
CA ALA A 75 -17.57 -1.73 -7.81
C ALA A 75 -17.70 -3.15 -7.21
N VAL A 76 -16.65 -3.98 -7.32
CA VAL A 76 -16.68 -5.39 -6.88
C VAL A 76 -15.71 -5.69 -5.74
N ARG A 77 -14.74 -4.80 -5.48
CA ARG A 77 -13.61 -5.07 -4.60
C ARG A 77 -13.66 -4.26 -3.31
N GLY A 78 -13.42 -4.91 -2.16
CA GLY A 78 -13.00 -4.31 -0.92
C GLY A 78 -11.51 -4.57 -0.68
N TYR A 79 -10.81 -3.62 -0.10
CA TYR A 79 -9.37 -3.70 0.15
C TYR A 79 -9.11 -3.92 1.63
N VAL A 80 -8.44 -5.01 1.97
CA VAL A 80 -7.87 -5.21 3.32
C VAL A 80 -6.57 -4.43 3.38
N SER A 81 -6.54 -3.38 4.19
CA SER A 81 -5.41 -2.44 4.24
C SER A 81 -4.31 -2.93 5.16
N CYS A 82 -4.67 -3.42 6.34
CA CYS A 82 -3.73 -4.07 7.26
C CYS A 82 -4.47 -5.00 8.22
N VAL A 83 -3.74 -5.97 8.76
CA VAL A 83 -4.17 -6.86 9.87
C VAL A 83 -3.02 -6.95 10.84
N LEU A 84 -3.24 -6.54 12.07
CA LEU A 84 -2.26 -6.52 13.15
C LEU A 84 -2.79 -7.32 14.33
N LEU A 85 -1.98 -8.20 14.88
CA LEU A 85 -2.27 -8.96 16.08
C LEU A 85 -1.09 -8.86 17.05
N ASP A 86 -1.39 -8.55 18.31
CA ASP A 86 -0.42 -8.60 19.40
C ASP A 86 0.16 -10.02 19.49
N GLU A 87 1.46 -10.16 19.71
CA GLU A 87 2.19 -11.44 19.74
C GLU A 87 1.49 -12.48 20.62
N THR A 88 0.93 -12.06 21.76
CA THR A 88 0.22 -12.95 22.70
C THR A 88 -1.10 -13.50 22.17
N CYS A 89 -1.63 -12.90 21.12
CA CYS A 89 -2.93 -13.19 20.51
C CYS A 89 -2.83 -13.50 19.01
N ASP A 90 -1.63 -13.63 18.49
CA ASP A 90 -1.37 -13.90 17.07
C ASP A 90 -1.65 -15.37 16.72
N THR A 91 -2.94 -15.70 16.58
CA THR A 91 -3.46 -17.03 16.29
C THR A 91 -4.29 -17.04 15.00
N ALA A 92 -4.44 -18.24 14.40
CA ALA A 92 -5.31 -18.43 13.24
C ALA A 92 -6.77 -18.05 13.53
N GLU A 93 -7.27 -18.35 14.74
CA GLU A 93 -8.62 -18.03 15.15
C GLU A 93 -8.84 -16.51 15.20
N ASN A 94 -7.93 -15.76 15.80
CA ASN A 94 -8.04 -14.30 15.88
C ASN A 94 -7.85 -13.62 14.53
N THR A 95 -6.99 -14.17 13.69
CA THR A 95 -6.87 -13.74 12.28
C THR A 95 -8.19 -13.92 11.54
N ALA A 96 -8.82 -15.10 11.70
CA ALA A 96 -10.10 -15.40 11.06
C ALA A 96 -11.23 -14.48 11.55
N LEU A 97 -11.26 -14.17 12.87
CA LEU A 97 -12.25 -13.25 13.45
C LEU A 97 -12.13 -11.84 12.84
N LEU A 98 -10.92 -11.28 12.77
CA LEU A 98 -10.69 -9.95 12.23
C LEU A 98 -10.98 -9.89 10.72
N LEU A 99 -10.42 -10.81 9.94
CA LEU A 99 -10.64 -10.85 8.49
C LEU A 99 -12.10 -11.13 8.16
N GLY A 100 -12.75 -12.06 8.87
CA GLY A 100 -14.17 -12.35 8.68
C GLY A 100 -15.04 -11.13 8.88
N ALA A 101 -14.78 -10.31 9.91
CA ALA A 101 -15.53 -9.08 10.16
C ALA A 101 -15.32 -8.04 9.04
N VAL A 102 -14.09 -7.87 8.57
CA VAL A 102 -13.80 -6.98 7.43
C VAL A 102 -14.50 -7.47 6.17
N GLU A 103 -14.43 -8.76 5.86
CA GLU A 103 -15.12 -9.36 4.71
C GLU A 103 -16.64 -9.24 4.80
N ASP A 104 -17.23 -9.46 5.97
CA ASP A 104 -18.67 -9.29 6.18
C ASP A 104 -19.10 -7.85 5.94
N SER A 105 -18.29 -6.87 6.36
CA SER A 105 -18.53 -5.46 6.04
C SER A 105 -18.47 -5.19 4.54
N PHE A 106 -17.58 -5.85 3.80
CA PHE A 106 -17.49 -5.76 2.35
C PHE A 106 -18.73 -6.38 1.68
N ARG A 107 -19.16 -7.57 2.12
CA ARG A 107 -20.38 -8.23 1.63
C ARG A 107 -21.61 -7.36 1.87
N ALA A 108 -21.73 -6.74 3.04
CA ALA A 108 -22.83 -5.82 3.34
C ALA A 108 -22.86 -4.59 2.41
N LYS A 109 -21.71 -4.21 1.85
CA LYS A 109 -21.57 -3.13 0.86
C LYS A 109 -21.60 -3.64 -0.59
N GLY A 110 -22.02 -4.89 -0.83
CA GLY A 110 -22.16 -5.49 -2.16
C GLY A 110 -20.82 -5.83 -2.83
N LYS A 111 -19.71 -5.86 -2.10
CA LYS A 111 -18.42 -6.28 -2.66
C LYS A 111 -18.31 -7.80 -2.65
N SER A 112 -17.79 -8.37 -3.72
CA SER A 112 -17.64 -9.82 -3.92
C SER A 112 -16.19 -10.29 -3.83
N VAL A 113 -15.23 -9.39 -3.74
CA VAL A 113 -13.80 -9.68 -3.67
C VAL A 113 -13.17 -8.91 -2.50
N ALA A 114 -12.49 -9.62 -1.61
CA ALA A 114 -11.58 -9.04 -0.64
C ALA A 114 -10.15 -9.15 -1.18
N ALA A 115 -9.40 -8.05 -1.21
CA ALA A 115 -8.07 -8.03 -1.80
C ALA A 115 -7.04 -7.31 -0.92
N VAL A 116 -5.84 -7.87 -0.86
CA VAL A 116 -4.63 -7.19 -0.42
C VAL A 116 -3.79 -6.95 -1.66
N THR A 117 -3.42 -5.73 -1.96
CA THR A 117 -2.68 -5.40 -3.19
C THR A 117 -1.71 -4.24 -2.97
N PHE A 118 -0.68 -4.16 -3.83
CA PHE A 118 0.24 -3.02 -3.89
C PHE A 118 -0.48 -1.68 -4.12
N PHE A 119 -1.54 -1.68 -4.91
CA PHE A 119 -2.36 -0.49 -5.14
C PHE A 119 -3.48 -0.34 -4.09
N ASN A 120 -3.15 -0.62 -2.81
CA ASN A 120 -4.06 -0.36 -1.71
C ASN A 120 -4.35 1.15 -1.63
N PRO A 121 -5.62 1.57 -1.47
CA PRO A 121 -5.97 2.98 -1.33
C PRO A 121 -5.29 3.69 -0.16
N LEU A 122 -5.00 2.95 0.92
CA LEU A 122 -4.21 3.42 2.05
C LEU A 122 -2.74 3.05 1.82
N ARG A 123 -1.92 4.04 1.56
CA ARG A 123 -0.47 3.86 1.33
C ARG A 123 0.25 3.76 2.67
N LEU A 124 0.43 2.55 3.14
CA LEU A 124 1.04 2.28 4.42
C LEU A 124 2.55 2.04 4.24
N PRO A 125 3.40 2.80 4.95
CA PRO A 125 4.84 2.72 4.76
C PRO A 125 5.43 1.45 5.37
N TRP A 126 6.49 0.93 4.75
CA TRP A 126 7.18 -0.27 5.20
C TRP A 126 8.69 -0.13 5.09
N ILE A 127 9.41 -1.03 5.77
CA ILE A 127 10.86 -1.14 5.69
C ILE A 127 11.19 -2.21 4.64
N ILE A 128 12.00 -1.86 3.66
CA ILE A 128 12.45 -2.82 2.64
C ILE A 128 13.38 -3.84 3.29
N PRO A 129 13.08 -5.15 3.22
CA PRO A 129 13.91 -6.19 3.82
C PRO A 129 15.34 -6.17 3.29
N GLY A 130 16.30 -6.42 4.17
CA GLY A 130 17.72 -6.47 3.82
C GLY A 130 18.39 -5.09 3.62
N THR A 131 17.71 -4.01 3.94
CA THR A 131 18.26 -2.65 3.90
C THR A 131 18.44 -2.08 5.32
N ASP A 132 19.30 -1.05 5.46
CA ASP A 132 19.48 -0.34 6.73
C ASP A 132 18.34 0.68 6.92
N GLY A 133 17.14 0.17 7.19
CA GLY A 133 15.97 0.99 7.51
C GLY A 133 15.39 1.79 6.35
N HIS A 134 15.68 1.42 5.09
CA HIS A 134 15.11 2.11 3.94
C HIS A 134 13.59 1.97 3.92
N ARG A 135 12.91 3.10 3.96
CA ARG A 135 11.44 3.17 3.95
C ARG A 135 10.90 3.32 2.54
N HIS A 136 9.87 2.56 2.23
CA HIS A 136 9.03 2.79 1.07
C HIS A 136 7.64 3.23 1.53
N ASN A 137 6.97 4.06 0.76
CA ASN A 137 5.71 4.71 1.14
C ASN A 137 4.47 3.83 0.96
N ASN A 138 4.62 2.62 0.39
CA ASN A 138 3.47 1.76 0.13
C ASN A 138 3.86 0.28 0.29
N MET A 139 3.27 -0.38 1.27
CA MET A 139 3.43 -1.81 1.53
C MET A 139 2.90 -2.61 0.34
N PRO A 140 3.70 -3.52 -0.27
CA PRO A 140 3.30 -4.21 -1.50
C PRO A 140 2.22 -5.29 -1.30
N GLY A 141 2.03 -5.74 -0.09
CA GLY A 141 1.08 -6.81 0.24
C GLY A 141 1.42 -7.44 1.58
N ILE A 142 1.36 -8.77 1.65
CA ILE A 142 1.71 -9.55 2.84
C ILE A 142 3.05 -10.23 2.59
N ALA A 143 4.00 -10.07 3.52
CA ALA A 143 5.28 -10.75 3.45
C ALA A 143 5.09 -12.27 3.58
N LYS A 144 5.78 -13.06 2.73
CA LYS A 144 5.57 -14.52 2.67
C LYS A 144 6.17 -15.27 3.86
N ASP A 145 7.05 -14.63 4.61
CA ASP A 145 7.77 -15.19 5.75
C ASP A 145 7.10 -14.91 7.10
N ILE A 146 5.94 -14.25 7.11
CA ILE A 146 5.17 -14.00 8.34
C ILE A 146 3.96 -14.94 8.46
N PRO A 147 3.52 -15.29 9.69
CA PRO A 147 2.41 -16.22 9.90
C PRO A 147 1.08 -15.80 9.25
N LEU A 148 0.85 -14.50 9.10
CA LEU A 148 -0.38 -13.98 8.48
C LEU A 148 -0.55 -14.49 7.04
N TYR A 149 0.53 -14.62 6.26
CA TYR A 149 0.47 -15.12 4.89
C TYR A 149 -0.15 -16.52 4.80
N GLU A 150 0.39 -17.48 5.54
CA GLU A 150 -0.12 -18.86 5.56
C GLU A 150 -1.56 -18.94 6.08
N ARG A 151 -1.90 -18.12 7.08
CA ARG A 151 -3.27 -18.05 7.61
C ARG A 151 -4.26 -17.53 6.60
N MET A 152 -3.89 -16.52 5.81
CA MET A 152 -4.75 -16.01 4.75
C MET A 152 -4.98 -17.06 3.66
N LEU A 153 -3.95 -17.81 3.28
CA LEU A 153 -4.11 -18.94 2.34
C LEU A 153 -5.07 -20.00 2.90
N ALA A 154 -4.93 -20.35 4.19
CA ALA A 154 -5.83 -21.29 4.87
C ALA A 154 -7.29 -20.81 4.95
N LEU A 155 -7.51 -19.49 4.97
CA LEU A 155 -8.83 -18.86 4.92
C LEU A 155 -9.40 -18.71 3.49
N GLY A 156 -8.69 -19.23 2.48
CA GLY A 156 -9.16 -19.27 1.09
C GLY A 156 -8.68 -18.09 0.21
N TYR A 157 -7.84 -17.21 0.76
CA TYR A 157 -7.15 -16.22 -0.10
C TYR A 157 -6.23 -16.94 -1.08
N ARG A 158 -5.99 -16.30 -2.22
CA ARG A 158 -5.10 -16.82 -3.27
C ARG A 158 -4.06 -15.78 -3.60
N GLU A 159 -2.84 -16.24 -3.81
CA GLU A 159 -1.79 -15.39 -4.35
C GLU A 159 -2.16 -14.96 -5.78
N ALA A 160 -2.28 -13.66 -5.99
CA ALA A 160 -2.59 -13.07 -7.29
C ALA A 160 -1.32 -12.64 -8.03
N ALA A 161 -0.32 -12.14 -7.27
CA ALA A 161 0.97 -11.71 -7.78
C ALA A 161 2.01 -11.78 -6.65
N THR A 162 3.28 -11.83 -7.03
CA THR A 162 4.41 -11.68 -6.11
C THR A 162 5.16 -10.42 -6.47
N GLU A 163 5.29 -9.52 -5.51
CA GLU A 163 6.12 -8.33 -5.63
C GLU A 163 7.52 -8.63 -5.10
N MET A 164 8.53 -8.11 -5.77
CA MET A 164 9.93 -8.21 -5.34
C MET A 164 10.52 -6.83 -5.16
N ALA A 165 11.09 -6.54 -3.98
CA ALA A 165 11.92 -5.37 -3.80
C ALA A 165 13.29 -5.63 -4.44
N MET A 166 13.67 -4.80 -5.40
CA MET A 166 15.00 -4.83 -6.00
C MET A 166 15.80 -3.64 -5.47
N TYR A 167 17.01 -3.91 -5.02
CA TYR A 167 17.90 -2.89 -4.47
C TYR A 167 19.19 -2.86 -5.27
N LEU A 168 19.59 -1.68 -5.68
CA LEU A 168 20.83 -1.46 -6.42
C LEU A 168 21.72 -0.51 -5.63
N ASP A 169 22.94 -0.92 -5.33
CA ASP A 169 23.97 -0.03 -4.79
C ASP A 169 24.44 0.94 -5.89
N LEU A 170 23.99 2.18 -5.80
CA LEU A 170 24.33 3.20 -6.79
C LEU A 170 25.80 3.65 -6.70
N ALA A 171 26.48 3.43 -5.55
CA ALA A 171 27.89 3.74 -5.42
C ALA A 171 28.78 2.77 -6.25
N ALA A 172 28.31 1.53 -6.41
CA ALA A 172 28.99 0.50 -7.21
C ALA A 172 28.41 0.36 -8.64
N PHE A 173 27.35 1.12 -8.97
CA PHE A 173 26.68 0.99 -10.26
C PHE A 173 27.54 1.54 -11.40
N ALA A 174 27.82 0.71 -12.39
CA ALA A 174 28.39 1.10 -13.67
C ALA A 174 27.30 1.00 -14.75
N TYR A 175 27.17 2.07 -15.55
CA TYR A 175 26.21 2.09 -16.65
C TYR A 175 26.62 1.03 -17.72
N PRO A 176 25.76 0.04 -18.02
CA PRO A 176 26.14 -1.01 -18.96
C PRO A 176 26.32 -0.47 -20.38
N ALA A 177 27.41 -0.87 -21.07
CA ALA A 177 27.69 -0.43 -22.45
C ALA A 177 26.53 -0.76 -23.41
N ALA A 178 25.86 -1.88 -23.23
CA ALA A 178 24.68 -2.24 -24.03
C ALA A 178 23.52 -1.24 -23.90
N MET A 179 23.44 -0.51 -22.80
CA MET A 179 22.43 0.56 -22.61
C MET A 179 22.80 1.82 -23.38
N GLU A 180 24.10 2.13 -23.50
CA GLU A 180 24.58 3.25 -24.33
C GLU A 180 24.29 2.99 -25.81
N GLU A 181 24.55 1.80 -26.30
CA GLU A 181 24.22 1.39 -27.68
C GLU A 181 22.71 1.48 -27.95
N ARG A 182 21.89 1.01 -26.97
CA ARG A 182 20.43 1.11 -27.08
C ARG A 182 19.96 2.56 -27.09
N ALA A 183 20.50 3.40 -26.23
CA ALA A 183 20.18 4.83 -26.17
C ALA A 183 20.52 5.53 -27.50
N ALA A 184 21.72 5.26 -28.07
CA ALA A 184 22.12 5.78 -29.35
C ALA A 184 21.18 5.34 -30.50
N LYS A 185 20.79 4.06 -30.50
CA LYS A 185 19.83 3.53 -31.47
C LYS A 185 18.46 4.19 -31.35
N MET A 186 17.97 4.42 -30.14
CA MET A 186 16.71 5.10 -29.91
C MET A 186 16.76 6.56 -30.31
N ALA A 187 17.87 7.26 -29.99
CA ALA A 187 18.09 8.65 -30.42
C ALA A 187 18.11 8.80 -31.95
N ALA A 188 18.71 7.85 -32.67
CA ALA A 188 18.69 7.81 -34.12
C ALA A 188 17.28 7.63 -34.73
N GLN A 189 16.33 7.12 -33.94
CA GLN A 189 14.91 6.98 -34.29
C GLN A 189 14.06 8.19 -33.84
N GLY A 190 14.66 9.20 -33.23
CA GLY A 190 13.97 10.39 -32.74
C GLY A 190 13.53 10.31 -31.28
N TYR A 191 13.80 9.18 -30.61
CA TYR A 191 13.40 9.04 -29.19
C TYR A 191 14.54 9.47 -28.28
N THR A 192 14.21 10.29 -27.28
CA THR A 192 15.16 10.75 -26.26
C THR A 192 14.54 10.64 -24.86
N VAL A 193 15.37 10.72 -23.82
CA VAL A 193 14.95 10.83 -22.43
C VAL A 193 15.58 12.11 -21.87
N ASP A 194 14.76 12.98 -21.32
CA ASP A 194 15.22 14.21 -20.66
C ASP A 194 14.40 14.49 -19.40
N TRP A 195 14.87 15.45 -18.60
CA TRP A 195 14.08 15.98 -17.50
C TRP A 195 12.89 16.77 -18.04
N TYR A 196 11.72 16.54 -17.45
CA TYR A 196 10.53 17.31 -17.79
C TYR A 196 10.79 18.81 -17.61
N LYS A 197 10.36 19.60 -18.59
CA LYS A 197 10.45 21.07 -18.60
C LYS A 197 9.07 21.61 -18.94
N GLU A 198 8.45 22.27 -17.96
CA GLU A 198 7.15 22.89 -18.16
C GLU A 198 7.20 23.93 -19.30
N GLY A 199 6.15 23.99 -20.11
CA GLY A 199 6.06 24.85 -21.27
C GLY A 199 6.91 24.44 -22.49
N VAL A 200 7.79 23.43 -22.33
CA VAL A 200 8.62 22.87 -23.43
C VAL A 200 8.08 21.51 -23.84
N HIS A 201 7.93 20.61 -22.89
CA HIS A 201 7.42 19.24 -23.13
C HIS A 201 5.90 19.22 -23.05
N ARG A 202 5.28 18.47 -23.96
CA ARG A 202 3.82 18.35 -24.07
C ARG A 202 3.41 16.89 -24.01
N GLY A 203 2.11 16.62 -23.77
CA GLY A 203 1.54 15.29 -23.83
C GLY A 203 1.64 14.49 -22.53
N VAL A 204 2.12 15.07 -21.41
CA VAL A 204 2.20 14.37 -20.12
C VAL A 204 0.79 14.06 -19.61
N ASP A 205 -0.12 15.03 -19.65
CA ASP A 205 -1.49 14.86 -19.16
C ASP A 205 -2.25 13.81 -20.00
N GLU A 206 -2.13 13.88 -21.32
CA GLU A 206 -2.74 12.92 -22.24
C GLU A 206 -2.17 11.51 -22.05
N MET A 207 -0.85 11.39 -21.86
CA MET A 207 -0.21 10.12 -21.57
C MET A 207 -0.74 9.54 -20.27
N VAL A 208 -0.78 10.32 -19.19
CA VAL A 208 -1.24 9.87 -17.89
C VAL A 208 -2.71 9.45 -17.93
N ALA A 209 -3.58 10.24 -18.56
CA ALA A 209 -4.98 9.92 -18.75
C ALA A 209 -5.17 8.61 -19.54
N SER A 210 -4.29 8.32 -20.50
CA SER A 210 -4.34 7.07 -21.27
C SER A 210 -4.05 5.80 -20.45
N LEU A 211 -3.42 5.94 -19.28
CA LEU A 211 -3.12 4.81 -18.38
C LEU A 211 -4.35 4.35 -17.60
N GLY A 212 -5.42 5.14 -17.54
CA GLY A 212 -6.67 4.78 -16.86
C GLY A 212 -6.52 4.59 -15.35
N ASN A 213 -5.56 5.25 -14.73
CA ASN A 213 -5.32 5.22 -13.29
C ASN A 213 -5.63 6.58 -12.68
N SER A 214 -6.81 6.71 -12.08
CA SER A 214 -7.30 7.98 -11.53
C SER A 214 -6.40 8.61 -10.46
N MET A 215 -5.59 7.84 -9.75
CA MET A 215 -4.60 8.37 -8.81
C MET A 215 -3.46 9.06 -9.57
N TRP A 216 -2.98 8.45 -10.64
CA TRP A 216 -1.91 9.02 -11.46
C TRP A 216 -2.38 10.25 -12.23
N ASP A 217 -3.66 10.28 -12.67
CA ASP A 217 -4.26 11.44 -13.36
C ASP A 217 -4.16 12.73 -12.54
N ALA A 218 -4.23 12.62 -11.21
CA ALA A 218 -4.10 13.76 -10.32
C ALA A 218 -2.66 14.01 -9.87
N GLU A 219 -1.92 12.96 -9.51
CA GLU A 219 -0.63 13.08 -8.83
C GLU A 219 0.52 13.44 -9.79
N ILE A 220 0.59 12.83 -10.97
CA ILE A 220 1.71 13.05 -11.88
C ILE A 220 1.68 14.46 -12.47
N PRO A 221 0.54 14.97 -13.00
CA PRO A 221 0.47 16.37 -13.44
C PRO A 221 0.75 17.35 -12.30
N ALA A 222 0.17 17.12 -11.11
CA ALA A 222 0.43 17.99 -9.96
C ALA A 222 1.91 18.01 -9.56
N ALA A 223 2.59 16.86 -9.61
CA ALA A 223 4.02 16.75 -9.33
C ALA A 223 4.85 17.47 -10.41
N ALA A 224 4.50 17.31 -11.68
CA ALA A 224 5.16 17.97 -12.79
C ALA A 224 5.08 19.51 -12.68
N HIS A 225 3.86 20.03 -12.49
CA HIS A 225 3.62 21.48 -12.33
C HIS A 225 4.13 22.02 -10.99
N GLY A 226 4.24 21.17 -9.98
CA GLY A 226 4.83 21.49 -8.67
C GLY A 226 6.37 21.54 -8.65
N GLY A 227 7.03 21.35 -9.80
CA GLY A 227 8.49 21.38 -9.93
C GLY A 227 9.21 20.12 -9.46
N MET A 228 8.48 18.99 -9.29
CA MET A 228 9.12 17.71 -9.04
C MET A 228 9.95 17.28 -10.26
N ARG A 229 11.13 16.71 -9.99
CA ARG A 229 12.00 16.19 -11.07
C ARG A 229 11.42 14.92 -11.66
N LEU A 230 10.98 14.98 -12.90
CA LEU A 230 10.45 13.85 -13.66
C LEU A 230 11.35 13.57 -14.87
N LEU A 231 11.63 12.31 -15.14
CA LEU A 231 12.20 11.86 -16.40
C LEU A 231 11.07 11.54 -17.38
N VAL A 232 11.15 12.04 -18.59
CA VAL A 232 10.16 11.82 -19.64
C VAL A 232 10.81 11.24 -20.88
N GLY A 233 10.15 10.27 -21.50
CA GLY A 233 10.47 9.82 -22.85
C GLY A 233 9.85 10.76 -23.87
N LEU A 234 10.62 11.19 -24.85
CA LEU A 234 10.23 12.12 -25.89
C LEU A 234 10.33 11.45 -27.26
N SER A 235 9.37 11.73 -28.13
CA SER A 235 9.34 11.25 -29.53
C SER A 235 9.12 12.40 -30.51
#